data_8c4079b600e8a4a17b0bf8526cdf6208
#
_entry.id   8c4079b600e8a4a17b0bf8526cdf6208
#
_cell.length_a   1.000
_cell.length_b   1.000
_cell.length_c   1.000
_cell.angle_alpha   90.00
_cell.angle_beta   90.00
_cell.angle_gamma   90.00
#
_symmetry.space_group_name_H-M   'P 1'
#
loop_
_entity.id
_entity.type
_entity.pdbx_description
1 polymer ?
#
loop_
_entity_poly.entity_id
_entity_poly.type
_entity_poly.pdbx_seq_one_letter_code
_entity_poly.pdbx_strand_id
1 'polypeptide(L)'
;MSDGERQKTMIAKALAQQTDIILLDEPTAFLDYGSKVAVMRLLKQLAREQGKAILLSTHDLEIAFQTADELWILQHDGMQTGTLDALEQRGAVSAFLATSGLHYEAENRRIVFV
;
A
#
# COMPACT_ATOMS: atom_id res chain seq x y z
N MET A 1 -11.00 19.45 12.18
CA MET A 1 -10.91 18.60 10.98
C MET A 1 -10.59 17.18 11.42
N SER A 2 -11.37 16.21 10.99
CA SER A 2 -11.12 14.79 11.29
C SER A 2 -9.87 14.30 10.54
N ASP A 3 -9.32 13.16 10.98
CA ASP A 3 -8.17 12.57 10.30
C ASP A 3 -8.52 12.17 8.86
N GLY A 4 -9.74 11.67 8.63
CA GLY A 4 -10.21 11.35 7.29
C GLY A 4 -10.30 12.55 6.38
N GLU A 5 -10.81 13.67 6.88
CA GLU A 5 -10.87 14.93 6.13
C GLU A 5 -9.48 15.48 5.84
N ARG A 6 -8.57 15.36 6.80
CA ARG A 6 -7.18 15.80 6.64
C ARG A 6 -6.49 15.00 5.55
N GLN A 7 -6.69 13.69 5.52
CA GLN A 7 -6.11 12.82 4.50
C GLN A 7 -6.68 13.12 3.12
N LYS A 8 -7.99 13.33 3.02
CA LYS A 8 -8.62 13.71 1.74
C LYS A 8 -8.09 15.05 1.23
N THR A 9 -7.88 16.02 2.13
CA THR A 9 -7.30 17.32 1.78
C THR A 9 -5.88 17.16 1.23
N MET A 10 -5.07 16.32 1.86
CA MET A 10 -3.71 16.05 1.41
C MET A 10 -3.70 15.43 0.00
N ILE A 11 -4.58 14.49 -0.26
CA ILE A 11 -4.71 13.85 -1.58
C ILE A 11 -5.16 14.89 -2.62
N ALA A 12 -6.14 15.71 -2.29
CA ALA A 12 -6.62 16.78 -3.18
C ALA A 12 -5.51 17.75 -3.55
N LYS A 13 -4.66 18.13 -2.59
CA LYS A 13 -3.50 18.98 -2.84
C LYS A 13 -2.52 18.33 -3.80
N ALA A 14 -2.22 17.05 -3.61
CA ALA A 14 -1.32 16.31 -4.48
C ALA A 14 -1.87 16.24 -5.91
N LEU A 15 -3.17 16.02 -6.06
CA LEU A 15 -3.83 16.00 -7.37
C LEU A 15 -3.83 17.37 -8.04
N ALA A 16 -4.00 18.44 -7.27
CA ALA A 16 -4.03 19.81 -7.80
C ALA A 16 -2.70 20.22 -8.45
N GLN A 17 -1.61 19.57 -8.13
CA GLN A 17 -0.31 19.82 -8.74
C GLN A 17 -0.22 19.28 -10.18
N GLN A 18 -1.16 18.48 -10.62
CA GLN A 18 -1.26 17.96 -11.99
C GLN A 18 0.00 17.22 -12.47
N THR A 19 0.69 16.56 -11.54
CA THR A 19 1.86 15.74 -11.86
C THR A 19 1.43 14.33 -12.29
N ASP A 20 2.27 13.66 -13.09
CA ASP A 20 2.03 12.29 -13.50
C ASP A 20 2.31 11.28 -12.38
N ILE A 21 3.19 11.65 -11.47
CA ILE A 21 3.60 10.81 -10.34
C ILE A 21 3.20 11.50 -9.04
N ILE A 22 2.54 10.77 -8.16
CA ILE A 22 2.13 11.27 -6.85
C ILE A 22 2.80 10.41 -5.79
N LEU A 23 3.47 11.08 -4.84
CA LEU A 23 4.13 10.43 -3.71
C LEU A 23 3.35 10.76 -2.43
N LEU A 24 2.97 9.73 -1.69
CA LEU A 24 2.22 9.87 -0.44
C LEU A 24 2.91 9.09 0.68
N ASP A 25 3.09 9.74 1.82
CA ASP A 25 3.68 9.12 3.00
C ASP A 25 2.56 8.76 3.99
N GLU A 26 2.36 7.47 4.22
CA GLU A 26 1.36 6.96 5.16
C GLU A 26 -0.04 7.59 4.98
N PRO A 27 -0.64 7.53 3.78
CA PRO A 27 -1.90 8.25 3.53
C PRO A 27 -3.10 7.71 4.31
N THR A 28 -2.97 6.52 4.92
CA THR A 28 -4.04 5.91 5.72
C THR A 28 -3.77 5.96 7.23
N ALA A 29 -2.69 6.62 7.66
CA ALA A 29 -2.34 6.70 9.07
C ALA A 29 -3.46 7.35 9.89
N PHE A 30 -3.69 6.80 11.10
CA PHE A 30 -4.67 7.29 12.07
C PHE A 30 -6.14 7.17 11.64
N LEU A 31 -6.42 6.49 10.55
CA LEU A 31 -7.79 6.24 10.10
C LEU A 31 -8.30 4.91 10.64
N ASP A 32 -9.62 4.80 10.83
CA ASP A 32 -10.25 3.51 11.07
C ASP A 32 -10.18 2.63 9.82
N TYR A 33 -10.47 1.34 9.96
CA TYR A 33 -10.31 0.39 8.87
C TYR A 33 -11.16 0.75 7.65
N GLY A 34 -12.42 1.11 7.85
CA GLY A 34 -13.32 1.49 6.75
C GLY A 34 -12.82 2.70 5.98
N SER A 35 -12.32 3.70 6.70
CA SER A 35 -11.75 4.90 6.10
C SER A 35 -10.46 4.61 5.34
N LYS A 36 -9.62 3.71 5.85
CA LYS A 36 -8.42 3.26 5.13
C LYS A 36 -8.77 2.64 3.79
N VAL A 37 -9.73 1.75 3.79
CA VAL A 37 -10.19 1.09 2.56
C VAL A 37 -10.73 2.12 1.57
N ALA A 38 -11.52 3.08 2.04
CA ALA A 38 -12.07 4.13 1.19
C ALA A 38 -10.97 4.98 0.54
N VAL A 39 -9.94 5.36 1.30
CA VAL A 39 -8.80 6.12 0.77
C VAL A 39 -8.06 5.31 -0.29
N MET A 40 -7.76 4.04 -0.01
CA MET A 40 -7.03 3.21 -0.97
C MET A 40 -7.82 2.96 -2.25
N ARG A 41 -9.14 2.79 -2.16
CA ARG A 41 -10.00 2.68 -3.34
C ARG A 41 -10.01 3.95 -4.16
N LEU A 42 -10.07 5.11 -3.50
CA LEU A 42 -10.00 6.40 -4.18
C LEU A 42 -8.68 6.54 -4.94
N LEU A 43 -7.56 6.23 -4.30
CA LEU A 43 -6.23 6.32 -4.93
C LEU A 43 -6.13 5.38 -6.14
N LYS A 44 -6.63 4.17 -6.02
CA LYS A 44 -6.63 3.21 -7.12
C LYS A 44 -7.47 3.68 -8.29
N GLN A 45 -8.64 4.24 -8.00
CA GLN A 45 -9.53 4.81 -9.01
C GLN A 45 -8.85 5.97 -9.76
N LEU A 46 -8.21 6.87 -9.02
CA LEU A 46 -7.50 8.01 -9.62
C LEU A 46 -6.33 7.57 -10.50
N ALA A 47 -5.58 6.57 -10.06
CA ALA A 47 -4.49 6.03 -10.86
C ALA A 47 -5.00 5.49 -12.19
N ARG A 48 -6.11 4.76 -12.18
CA ARG A 48 -6.68 4.17 -13.39
C ARG A 48 -7.34 5.20 -14.30
N GLU A 49 -8.16 6.09 -13.75
CA GLU A 49 -8.94 7.04 -14.55
C GLU A 49 -8.09 8.17 -15.10
N GLN A 50 -7.08 8.62 -14.36
CA GLN A 50 -6.25 9.75 -14.77
C GLN A 50 -4.87 9.34 -15.25
N GLY A 51 -4.58 8.04 -15.32
CA GLY A 51 -3.30 7.55 -15.81
C GLY A 51 -2.13 7.96 -14.94
N LYS A 52 -2.33 8.13 -13.62
CA LYS A 52 -1.28 8.56 -12.71
C LYS A 52 -0.60 7.37 -12.07
N ALA A 53 0.70 7.51 -11.80
CA ALA A 53 1.44 6.58 -10.97
C ALA A 53 1.42 7.11 -9.53
N ILE A 54 0.92 6.29 -8.61
CA ILE A 54 0.83 6.65 -7.20
C ILE A 54 1.73 5.72 -6.40
N LEU A 55 2.75 6.28 -5.76
CA LEU A 55 3.64 5.57 -4.86
C LEU A 55 3.37 6.03 -3.45
N LEU A 56 3.06 5.09 -2.56
CA LEU A 56 2.80 5.41 -1.17
C LEU A 56 3.57 4.49 -0.23
N SER A 57 3.92 5.01 0.92
CA SER A 57 4.46 4.21 2.02
C SER A 57 3.35 3.80 2.97
N THR A 58 3.46 2.62 3.54
CA THR A 58 2.49 2.16 4.54
C THR A 58 3.07 1.05 5.41
N HIS A 59 2.60 0.98 6.65
CA HIS A 59 2.81 -0.16 7.54
C HIS A 59 1.60 -1.09 7.57
N ASP A 60 0.55 -0.77 6.83
CA ASP A 60 -0.69 -1.53 6.80
C ASP A 60 -0.60 -2.61 5.72
N LEU A 61 0.01 -3.72 6.08
CA LEU A 61 0.41 -4.75 5.10
C LEU A 61 -0.78 -5.42 4.42
N GLU A 62 -1.84 -5.72 5.16
CA GLU A 62 -3.00 -6.40 4.58
C GLU A 62 -3.68 -5.55 3.52
N ILE A 63 -3.87 -4.27 3.80
CA ILE A 63 -4.46 -3.36 2.82
C ILE A 63 -3.55 -3.21 1.60
N ALA A 64 -2.24 -3.08 1.82
CA ALA A 64 -1.28 -2.99 0.73
C ALA A 64 -1.33 -4.24 -0.15
N PHE A 65 -1.35 -5.42 0.45
CA PHE A 65 -1.37 -6.68 -0.28
C PHE A 65 -2.64 -6.86 -1.12
N GLN A 66 -3.75 -6.32 -0.66
CA GLN A 66 -5.03 -6.46 -1.36
C GLN A 66 -5.27 -5.39 -2.42
N THR A 67 -4.60 -4.25 -2.33
CA THR A 67 -4.92 -3.09 -3.17
C THR A 67 -3.82 -2.68 -4.13
N ALA A 68 -2.56 -2.92 -3.80
CA ALA A 68 -1.44 -2.46 -4.63
C ALA A 68 -1.33 -3.28 -5.91
N ASP A 69 -1.05 -2.60 -7.02
CA ASP A 69 -0.73 -3.26 -8.27
C ASP A 69 0.70 -3.82 -8.22
N GLU A 70 1.60 -3.11 -7.54
CA GLU A 70 2.99 -3.49 -7.39
C GLU A 70 3.47 -3.12 -5.98
N LEU A 71 4.34 -3.93 -5.42
CA LEU A 71 4.88 -3.73 -4.08
C LEU A 71 6.39 -3.50 -4.15
N TRP A 72 6.86 -2.63 -3.27
CA TRP A 72 8.28 -2.39 -3.04
C TRP A 72 8.58 -2.73 -1.59
N ILE A 73 9.30 -3.83 -1.39
CA ILE A 73 9.69 -4.28 -0.05
C ILE A 73 11.12 -3.83 0.22
N LEU A 74 11.28 -2.93 1.20
CA LEU A 74 12.58 -2.43 1.58
C LEU A 74 13.12 -3.23 2.76
N GLN A 75 14.37 -3.69 2.63
CA GLN A 75 15.08 -4.43 3.67
C GLN A 75 16.48 -3.85 3.82
N HIS A 76 17.20 -4.29 4.85
CA HIS A 76 18.57 -3.81 5.13
C HIS A 76 19.52 -4.04 3.97
N ASP A 77 19.36 -5.14 3.25
CA ASP A 77 20.27 -5.57 2.19
C ASP A 77 19.76 -5.22 0.79
N GLY A 78 18.68 -4.44 0.69
CA GLY A 78 18.20 -3.99 -0.60
C GLY A 78 16.69 -3.87 -0.69
N MET A 79 16.20 -3.82 -1.92
CA MET A 79 14.79 -3.66 -2.20
C MET A 79 14.33 -4.72 -3.22
N GLN A 80 13.17 -5.30 -2.97
CA GLN A 80 12.49 -6.21 -3.88
C GLN A 80 11.25 -5.56 -4.44
N THR A 81 11.04 -5.66 -5.73
CA THR A 81 9.87 -5.07 -6.39
C THR A 81 9.13 -6.08 -7.25
N GLY A 82 7.83 -5.92 -7.38
CA GLY A 82 7.01 -6.76 -8.24
C GLY A 82 5.58 -6.85 -7.75
N THR A 83 4.77 -7.64 -8.46
CA THR A 83 3.44 -7.97 -7.97
C THR A 83 3.53 -8.83 -6.72
N LEU A 84 2.46 -8.87 -5.94
CA LEU A 84 2.41 -9.72 -4.75
C LEU A 84 2.71 -11.18 -5.09
N ASP A 85 2.10 -11.69 -6.16
CA ASP A 85 2.29 -13.09 -6.57
C ASP A 85 3.74 -13.36 -6.99
N ALA A 86 4.36 -12.45 -7.74
CA ALA A 86 5.75 -12.60 -8.15
C ALA A 86 6.72 -12.57 -6.96
N LEU A 87 6.47 -11.68 -6.01
CA LEU A 87 7.29 -11.58 -4.80
C LEU A 87 7.13 -12.83 -3.92
N GLU A 88 5.92 -13.34 -3.82
CA GLU A 88 5.64 -14.55 -3.05
C GLU A 88 6.33 -15.76 -3.67
N GLN A 89 6.29 -15.91 -4.99
CA GLN A 89 6.97 -17.00 -5.69
C GLN A 89 8.48 -16.98 -5.49
N ARG A 90 9.08 -15.80 -5.33
CA ARG A 90 10.51 -15.67 -5.04
C ARG A 90 10.85 -15.83 -3.56
N GLY A 91 9.85 -16.05 -2.71
CA GLY A 91 10.04 -16.14 -1.27
C GLY A 91 10.24 -14.80 -0.57
N ALA A 92 10.12 -13.68 -1.28
CA ALA A 92 10.37 -12.35 -0.71
C ALA A 92 9.31 -11.95 0.32
N VAL A 93 8.05 -12.30 0.08
CA VAL A 93 6.96 -12.01 1.03
C VAL A 93 7.15 -12.79 2.32
N SER A 94 7.39 -14.08 2.22
CA SER A 94 7.60 -14.94 3.39
C SER A 94 8.82 -14.50 4.20
N ALA A 95 9.91 -14.18 3.54
CA ALA A 95 11.13 -13.70 4.21
C ALA A 95 10.89 -12.39 4.95
N PHE A 96 10.18 -11.46 4.33
CA PHE A 96 9.85 -10.17 4.94
C PHE A 96 8.96 -10.34 6.18
N LEU A 97 7.92 -11.15 6.09
CA LEU A 97 6.97 -11.36 7.19
C LEU A 97 7.61 -12.15 8.34
N ALA A 98 8.51 -13.07 8.04
CA ALA A 98 9.17 -13.89 9.06
C ALA A 98 9.96 -13.04 10.05
N THR A 99 10.51 -11.90 9.63
CA THR A 99 11.24 -11.01 10.53
C THR A 99 10.37 -10.45 11.66
N SER A 100 9.06 -10.41 11.46
CA SER A 100 8.09 -9.93 12.44
C SER A 100 7.26 -11.06 13.06
N GLY A 101 7.65 -12.32 12.85
CA GLY A 101 6.90 -13.46 13.35
C GLY A 101 5.56 -13.68 12.67
N LEU A 102 5.44 -13.28 11.42
CA LEU A 102 4.22 -13.40 10.65
C LEU A 102 4.39 -14.41 9.53
N HIS A 103 3.28 -14.95 9.07
CA HIS A 103 3.23 -15.92 7.99
C HIS A 103 2.20 -15.50 6.94
N TYR A 104 2.54 -15.69 5.66
CA TYR A 104 1.63 -15.39 4.56
C TYR A 104 0.93 -16.66 4.09
N GLU A 105 -0.40 -16.64 4.13
CA GLU A 105 -1.23 -17.69 3.53
C GLU A 105 -1.58 -17.31 2.10
N ALA A 106 -0.87 -17.90 1.13
CA ALA A 106 -1.06 -17.59 -0.29
C ALA A 106 -2.48 -17.92 -0.78
N GLU A 107 -3.05 -18.99 -0.25
CA GLU A 107 -4.38 -19.48 -0.65
C GLU A 107 -5.47 -18.44 -0.38
N ASN A 108 -5.41 -17.78 0.76
CA ASN A 108 -6.39 -16.78 1.18
C ASN A 108 -5.86 -15.35 1.09
N ARG A 109 -4.63 -15.17 0.63
CA ARG A 109 -3.93 -13.89 0.53
C ARG A 109 -3.98 -13.08 1.81
N ARG A 110 -3.74 -13.73 2.94
CA ARG A 110 -3.78 -13.05 4.23
C ARG A 110 -2.55 -13.34 5.07
N ILE A 111 -2.35 -12.48 6.05
CA ILE A 111 -1.24 -12.54 7.00
C ILE A 111 -1.75 -13.15 8.30
N VAL A 112 -1.05 -14.14 8.81
CA VAL A 112 -1.41 -14.80 10.07
C VAL A 112 -0.22 -14.79 11.04
N PHE A 113 -0.52 -14.89 12.32
CA PHE A 113 0.51 -15.05 13.33
C PHE A 113 1.06 -16.47 13.30
N VAL A 114 2.35 -16.57 13.52
CA VAL A 114 3.01 -17.86 13.62
C VAL A 114 2.84 -18.43 15.02
#